data_37cbfb3cfa8d032ee8eb47fa40ded2d2
#
_entry.id   37cbfb3cfa8d032ee8eb47fa40ded2d2
#
_cell.length_a   1.000
_cell.length_b   1.000
_cell.length_c   1.000
_cell.angle_alpha   90.00
_cell.angle_beta   90.00
_cell.angle_gamma   90.00
#
_symmetry.space_group_name_H-M   'P 1'
#
loop_
_entity.id
_entity.type
_entity.pdbx_description
1 polymer ?
#
loop_
_entity_poly.entity_id
_entity_poly.type
_entity_poly.pdbx_seq_one_letter_code
_entity_poly.pdbx_strand_id
1 'polypeptide(L)'
;FSGRLKKAFLARSIAADRSVHRVEALLRLADVLGIPRVGQVVVPQGGLPPAAPSGPFAVIHAAPMFTYKQWTVEGWRSVAAALAARGLTVVATGGPGEAERAYLDLVWKGSDIVRLDGRCNWGQLSSLLARAKVYIGPDTSVTHLAAGAGCPTVALYGPTDPRLWGPWPVGGLPEAWLATAPVQNHGNVWIVQHAFPCTPCQLEGCERRLTSDSACLKQLAPAQVISAMEQALGPSLRQ
;
A
#
# COMPACT_ATOMS: atom_id res chain seq x y z
N PHE A 1 4.12 -25.69 -19.27
CA PHE A 1 5.55 -25.93 -19.49
C PHE A 1 6.21 -26.24 -18.13
N SER A 2 6.82 -27.43 -17.98
CA SER A 2 7.49 -27.81 -16.74
C SER A 2 8.69 -26.91 -16.49
N GLY A 3 9.01 -26.63 -15.20
CA GLY A 3 10.14 -25.78 -14.82
C GLY A 3 11.51 -26.27 -15.35
N ARG A 4 11.62 -27.55 -15.70
CA ARG A 4 12.79 -28.15 -16.33
C ARG A 4 13.01 -27.67 -17.77
N LEU A 5 11.94 -27.53 -18.57
CA LEU A 5 12.03 -27.04 -19.94
C LEU A 5 12.46 -25.56 -19.98
N LYS A 6 11.93 -24.74 -19.06
CA LYS A 6 12.34 -23.34 -18.96
C LYS A 6 13.83 -23.17 -18.64
N LYS A 7 14.40 -24.04 -17.80
CA LYS A 7 15.83 -24.00 -17.47
C LYS A 7 16.74 -24.28 -18.67
N ALA A 8 16.29 -25.08 -19.63
CA ALA A 8 17.07 -25.42 -20.83
C ALA A 8 17.30 -24.20 -21.75
N PHE A 9 16.44 -23.19 -21.68
CA PHE A 9 16.54 -21.96 -22.48
C PHE A 9 17.17 -20.77 -21.75
N LEU A 10 17.52 -20.94 -20.46
CA LEU A 10 18.13 -19.89 -19.67
C LEU A 10 19.61 -20.18 -19.46
N ALA A 11 20.48 -19.24 -19.80
CA ALA A 11 21.93 -19.34 -19.56
C ALA A 11 22.25 -19.52 -18.07
N ARG A 12 21.47 -18.89 -17.20
CA ARG A 12 21.58 -19.01 -15.75
C ARG A 12 20.18 -18.92 -15.11
N SER A 13 19.96 -19.59 -14.00
CA SER A 13 18.71 -19.53 -13.24
C SER A 13 18.95 -19.85 -11.77
N ILE A 14 18.12 -19.26 -10.90
CA ILE A 14 18.07 -19.60 -9.49
C ILE A 14 16.71 -20.25 -9.17
N ALA A 15 16.68 -21.07 -8.13
CA ALA A 15 15.43 -21.57 -7.60
C ALA A 15 14.62 -20.41 -6.99
N ALA A 16 13.33 -20.32 -7.33
CA ALA A 16 12.46 -19.36 -6.71
C ALA A 16 12.20 -19.77 -5.26
N ASP A 17 12.62 -18.96 -4.33
CA ASP A 17 12.27 -19.09 -2.93
C ASP A 17 10.98 -18.30 -2.64
N ARG A 18 9.94 -19.02 -2.29
CA ARG A 18 8.62 -18.44 -1.99
C ARG A 18 8.41 -18.14 -0.50
N SER A 19 9.37 -18.47 0.34
CA SER A 19 9.33 -18.28 1.79
C SER A 19 9.92 -16.95 2.23
N VAL A 20 10.62 -16.24 1.34
CA VAL A 20 11.24 -14.94 1.62
C VAL A 20 10.44 -13.81 1.01
N HIS A 21 10.66 -12.60 1.51
CA HIS A 21 10.06 -11.38 0.95
C HIS A 21 10.34 -11.24 -0.54
N ARG A 22 9.38 -10.73 -1.31
CA ARG A 22 9.48 -10.63 -2.78
C ARG A 22 10.66 -9.81 -3.25
N VAL A 23 10.98 -8.69 -2.57
CA VAL A 23 12.17 -7.90 -2.88
C VAL A 23 13.45 -8.71 -2.68
N GLU A 24 13.57 -9.44 -1.57
CA GLU A 24 14.73 -10.32 -1.34
C GLU A 24 14.85 -11.43 -2.38
N ALA A 25 13.73 -12.05 -2.75
CA ALA A 25 13.71 -13.05 -3.81
C ALA A 25 14.21 -12.48 -5.15
N LEU A 26 13.86 -11.22 -5.46
CA LEU A 26 14.36 -10.53 -6.66
C LEU A 26 15.83 -10.14 -6.54
N LEU A 27 16.27 -9.69 -5.37
CA LEU A 27 17.68 -9.32 -5.12
C LEU A 27 18.64 -10.50 -5.33
N ARG A 28 18.18 -11.75 -5.11
CA ARG A 28 18.97 -12.95 -5.40
C ARG A 28 19.34 -13.10 -6.88
N LEU A 29 18.64 -12.41 -7.79
CA LEU A 29 19.02 -12.37 -9.20
C LEU A 29 20.35 -11.64 -9.42
N ALA A 30 20.72 -10.72 -8.54
CA ALA A 30 22.01 -10.04 -8.59
C ALA A 30 23.19 -11.04 -8.46
N ASP A 31 23.02 -12.12 -7.67
CA ASP A 31 24.05 -13.17 -7.51
C ASP A 31 24.32 -13.88 -8.84
N VAL A 32 23.28 -14.08 -9.65
CA VAL A 32 23.41 -14.70 -10.99
C VAL A 32 24.23 -13.84 -11.92
N LEU A 33 24.14 -12.52 -11.74
CA LEU A 33 24.84 -11.53 -12.55
C LEU A 33 26.22 -11.17 -11.97
N GLY A 34 26.55 -11.62 -10.75
CA GLY A 34 27.79 -11.28 -10.07
C GLY A 34 27.88 -9.79 -9.68
N ILE A 35 26.73 -9.15 -9.41
CA ILE A 35 26.65 -7.74 -8.99
C ILE A 35 26.16 -7.64 -7.53
N PRO A 36 26.48 -6.55 -6.81
CA PRO A 36 26.00 -6.35 -5.44
C PRO A 36 24.48 -6.32 -5.36
N ARG A 37 23.92 -6.89 -4.30
CA ARG A 37 22.48 -6.75 -3.97
C ARG A 37 22.24 -5.35 -3.42
N VAL A 38 21.44 -4.53 -4.11
CA VAL A 38 21.04 -3.20 -3.67
C VAL A 38 19.54 -3.22 -3.41
N GLY A 39 19.14 -3.16 -2.13
CA GLY A 39 17.73 -3.21 -1.69
C GLY A 39 16.99 -1.87 -1.84
N GLN A 40 17.57 -0.88 -2.51
CA GLN A 40 16.91 0.39 -2.73
C GLN A 40 15.86 0.27 -3.83
N VAL A 41 14.63 0.68 -3.53
CA VAL A 41 13.56 0.79 -4.52
C VAL A 41 13.71 2.11 -5.28
N VAL A 42 13.79 2.02 -6.60
CA VAL A 42 13.78 3.19 -7.50
C VAL A 42 12.36 3.39 -7.98
N VAL A 43 11.80 4.58 -7.70
CA VAL A 43 10.45 4.95 -8.13
C VAL A 43 10.46 5.76 -9.41
N PRO A 44 9.40 5.68 -10.25
CA PRO A 44 9.27 6.50 -11.45
C PRO A 44 9.33 7.99 -11.11
N GLN A 45 10.00 8.77 -11.94
CA GLN A 45 10.09 10.22 -11.80
C GLN A 45 9.06 10.93 -12.69
N GLY A 46 8.53 12.07 -12.20
CA GLY A 46 7.58 12.89 -12.95
C GLY A 46 7.33 14.23 -12.27
N GLY A 47 6.56 15.10 -12.93
CA GLY A 47 6.04 16.32 -12.33
C GLY A 47 4.84 16.03 -11.42
N LEU A 48 4.44 17.00 -10.59
CA LEU A 48 3.16 16.92 -9.88
C LEU A 48 1.98 16.94 -10.87
N PRO A 49 0.88 16.23 -10.57
CA PRO A 49 -0.34 16.41 -11.32
C PRO A 49 -0.87 17.84 -11.17
N PRO A 50 -1.47 18.44 -12.22
CA PRO A 50 -1.90 19.85 -12.19
C PRO A 50 -2.89 20.19 -11.07
N ALA A 51 -3.69 19.23 -10.63
CA ALA A 51 -4.66 19.41 -9.55
C ALA A 51 -4.12 19.00 -8.17
N ALA A 52 -2.80 18.84 -8.01
CA ALA A 52 -2.22 18.61 -6.69
C ALA A 52 -2.40 19.86 -5.81
N PRO A 53 -2.73 19.70 -4.51
CA PRO A 53 -2.83 20.83 -3.59
C PRO A 53 -1.51 21.57 -3.43
N SER A 54 -1.57 22.88 -3.27
CA SER A 54 -0.40 23.72 -2.97
C SER A 54 0.01 23.67 -1.49
N GLY A 55 -0.94 23.40 -0.60
CA GLY A 55 -0.73 23.28 0.84
C GLY A 55 -0.41 21.84 1.29
N PRO A 56 -0.29 21.59 2.61
CA PRO A 56 -0.05 20.28 3.14
C PRO A 56 -1.24 19.33 2.86
N PHE A 57 -0.94 18.11 2.43
CA PHE A 57 -1.97 17.14 2.05
C PHE A 57 -1.59 15.71 2.46
N ALA A 58 -2.61 14.88 2.54
CA ALA A 58 -2.51 13.43 2.69
C ALA A 58 -3.10 12.74 1.47
N VAL A 59 -2.63 11.53 1.16
CA VAL A 59 -3.15 10.73 0.05
C VAL A 59 -3.87 9.49 0.59
N ILE A 60 -5.09 9.27 0.15
CA ILE A 60 -5.85 8.03 0.38
C ILE A 60 -6.06 7.31 -0.94
N HIS A 61 -5.71 6.02 -0.98
CA HIS A 61 -6.01 5.13 -2.11
C HIS A 61 -6.99 4.05 -1.63
N ALA A 62 -8.29 4.31 -1.76
CA ALA A 62 -9.33 3.46 -1.16
C ALA A 62 -9.76 2.27 -2.03
N ALA A 63 -9.48 2.31 -3.34
CA ALA A 63 -9.97 1.33 -4.30
C ALA A 63 -8.87 0.36 -4.77
N PRO A 64 -8.74 -0.82 -4.15
CA PRO A 64 -7.90 -1.88 -4.68
C PRO A 64 -8.58 -2.55 -5.89
N MET A 65 -7.78 -3.18 -6.77
CA MET A 65 -8.28 -3.94 -7.91
C MET A 65 -9.27 -5.06 -7.51
N PHE A 66 -9.10 -5.64 -6.32
CA PHE A 66 -9.89 -6.79 -5.87
C PHE A 66 -10.74 -6.45 -4.65
N THR A 67 -12.02 -6.84 -4.68
CA THR A 67 -12.98 -6.58 -3.61
C THR A 67 -12.51 -7.12 -2.25
N TYR A 68 -11.87 -8.29 -2.22
CA TYR A 68 -11.37 -8.88 -0.98
C TYR A 68 -10.26 -8.09 -0.28
N LYS A 69 -9.74 -7.05 -0.94
CA LYS A 69 -8.79 -6.10 -0.34
C LYS A 69 -9.45 -4.76 0.04
N GLN A 70 -10.76 -4.62 -0.16
CA GLN A 70 -11.48 -3.40 0.20
C GLN A 70 -11.75 -3.32 1.69
N TRP A 71 -11.49 -2.16 2.25
CA TRP A 71 -11.92 -1.79 3.59
C TRP A 71 -13.34 -1.21 3.55
N THR A 72 -13.86 -0.75 4.70
CA THR A 72 -15.20 -0.20 4.80
C THR A 72 -15.27 1.24 4.33
N VAL A 73 -16.40 1.64 3.74
CA VAL A 73 -16.68 3.03 3.35
C VAL A 73 -16.60 3.97 4.56
N GLU A 74 -17.19 3.54 5.69
CA GLU A 74 -17.17 4.29 6.95
C GLU A 74 -15.72 4.49 7.46
N GLY A 75 -14.90 3.44 7.39
CA GLY A 75 -13.49 3.52 7.77
C GLY A 75 -12.73 4.56 6.97
N TRP A 76 -12.89 4.57 5.65
CA TRP A 76 -12.24 5.57 4.78
C TRP A 76 -12.70 6.99 5.10
N ARG A 77 -14.00 7.21 5.32
CA ARG A 77 -14.55 8.51 5.69
C ARG A 77 -14.04 8.99 7.05
N SER A 78 -13.96 8.09 8.02
CA SER A 78 -13.43 8.40 9.36
C SER A 78 -11.96 8.83 9.30
N VAL A 79 -11.14 8.14 8.51
CA VAL A 79 -9.73 8.53 8.29
C VAL A 79 -9.63 9.87 7.58
N ALA A 80 -10.44 10.11 6.53
CA ALA A 80 -10.46 11.38 5.81
C ALA A 80 -10.85 12.55 6.72
N ALA A 81 -11.87 12.37 7.57
CA ALA A 81 -12.29 13.36 8.56
C ALA A 81 -11.18 13.66 9.59
N ALA A 82 -10.48 12.63 10.08
CA ALA A 82 -9.35 12.79 10.99
C ALA A 82 -8.19 13.57 10.37
N LEU A 83 -7.88 13.33 9.09
CA LEU A 83 -6.86 14.08 8.34
C LEU A 83 -7.26 15.54 8.14
N ALA A 84 -8.52 15.79 7.75
CA ALA A 84 -9.06 17.15 7.60
C ALA A 84 -9.04 17.93 8.93
N ALA A 85 -9.36 17.29 10.05
CA ALA A 85 -9.28 17.89 11.37
C ALA A 85 -7.84 18.29 11.76
N ARG A 86 -6.82 17.70 11.11
CA ARG A 86 -5.41 18.11 11.24
C ARG A 86 -4.99 19.20 10.26
N GLY A 87 -5.91 19.76 9.50
CA GLY A 87 -5.63 20.78 8.50
C GLY A 87 -4.97 20.27 7.22
N LEU A 88 -5.05 18.96 6.95
CA LEU A 88 -4.53 18.37 5.73
C LEU A 88 -5.61 18.30 4.66
N THR A 89 -5.29 18.75 3.46
CA THR A 89 -6.14 18.48 2.29
C THR A 89 -6.09 16.97 1.99
N VAL A 90 -7.26 16.34 1.88
CA VAL A 90 -7.32 14.92 1.52
C VAL A 90 -7.35 14.77 0.01
N VAL A 91 -6.42 14.01 -0.53
CA VAL A 91 -6.34 13.66 -1.95
C VAL A 91 -6.69 12.18 -2.10
N ALA A 92 -7.74 11.89 -2.86
CA ALA A 92 -8.10 10.52 -3.22
C ALA A 92 -7.51 10.15 -4.58
N THR A 93 -6.90 8.96 -4.64
CA THR A 93 -6.37 8.37 -5.87
C THR A 93 -7.07 7.05 -6.19
N GLY A 94 -7.08 6.68 -7.44
CA GLY A 94 -7.64 5.45 -7.96
C GLY A 94 -7.28 5.25 -9.42
N GLY A 95 -7.56 4.08 -9.96
CA GLY A 95 -7.39 3.78 -11.37
C GLY A 95 -8.49 4.40 -12.25
N PRO A 96 -8.37 4.24 -13.58
CA PRO A 96 -9.33 4.79 -14.53
C PRO A 96 -10.55 3.89 -14.74
N GLY A 97 -10.61 2.72 -14.12
CA GLY A 97 -11.67 1.73 -14.31
C GLY A 97 -13.05 2.23 -13.84
N GLU A 98 -14.12 1.88 -14.57
CA GLU A 98 -15.48 2.30 -14.24
C GLU A 98 -15.94 1.75 -12.87
N ALA A 99 -15.72 0.47 -12.61
CA ALA A 99 -16.08 -0.15 -11.34
C ALA A 99 -15.34 0.48 -10.15
N GLU A 100 -14.07 0.83 -10.34
CA GLU A 100 -13.24 1.49 -9.34
C GLU A 100 -13.75 2.92 -9.06
N ARG A 101 -14.09 3.67 -10.12
CA ARG A 101 -14.71 5.01 -9.98
C ARG A 101 -16.05 4.95 -9.27
N ALA A 102 -16.92 4.00 -9.64
CA ALA A 102 -18.22 3.83 -8.98
C ALA A 102 -18.07 3.55 -7.47
N TYR A 103 -17.09 2.71 -7.10
CA TYR A 103 -16.77 2.49 -5.69
C TYR A 103 -16.25 3.76 -5.01
N LEU A 104 -15.35 4.51 -5.65
CA LEU A 104 -14.83 5.77 -5.10
C LEU A 104 -15.92 6.85 -5.00
N ASP A 105 -16.89 6.88 -5.91
CA ASP A 105 -18.06 7.77 -5.82
C ASP A 105 -18.91 7.45 -4.60
N LEU A 106 -19.06 6.17 -4.29
CA LEU A 106 -19.74 5.73 -3.06
C LEU A 106 -18.94 6.14 -1.82
N VAL A 107 -17.63 5.87 -1.79
CA VAL A 107 -16.75 6.19 -0.64
C VAL A 107 -16.77 7.68 -0.34
N TRP A 108 -16.63 8.53 -1.36
CA TRP A 108 -16.42 9.96 -1.22
C TRP A 108 -17.68 10.82 -1.39
N LYS A 109 -18.85 10.19 -1.44
CA LYS A 109 -20.13 10.91 -1.54
C LYS A 109 -20.30 11.91 -0.39
N GLY A 110 -20.41 13.20 -0.72
CA GLY A 110 -20.59 14.28 0.25
C GLY A 110 -19.34 14.67 1.03
N SER A 111 -18.16 14.18 0.62
CA SER A 111 -16.88 14.55 1.23
C SER A 111 -16.20 15.65 0.43
N ASP A 112 -15.58 16.63 1.12
CA ASP A 112 -14.76 17.67 0.52
C ASP A 112 -13.32 17.16 0.39
N ILE A 113 -13.02 16.55 -0.75
CA ILE A 113 -11.70 15.98 -1.05
C ILE A 113 -11.29 16.24 -2.50
N VAL A 114 -10.00 16.26 -2.77
CA VAL A 114 -9.46 16.37 -4.13
C VAL A 114 -9.42 14.99 -4.77
N ARG A 115 -10.15 14.78 -5.87
CA ARG A 115 -10.23 13.53 -6.62
C ARG A 115 -9.22 13.51 -7.77
N LEU A 116 -8.27 12.56 -7.74
CA LEU A 116 -7.26 12.34 -8.78
C LEU A 116 -7.35 10.93 -9.41
N ASP A 117 -8.46 10.23 -9.23
CA ASP A 117 -8.66 8.89 -9.79
C ASP A 117 -8.60 8.92 -11.33
N GLY A 118 -7.75 8.04 -11.90
CA GLY A 118 -7.48 7.95 -13.33
C GLY A 118 -6.76 9.16 -13.94
N ARG A 119 -6.29 10.13 -13.14
CA ARG A 119 -5.69 11.38 -13.61
C ARG A 119 -4.17 11.47 -13.42
N CYS A 120 -3.54 10.44 -12.90
CA CYS A 120 -2.10 10.42 -12.68
C CYS A 120 -1.46 9.27 -13.45
N ASN A 121 -0.37 9.55 -14.16
CA ASN A 121 0.55 8.50 -14.55
C ASN A 121 1.47 8.12 -13.36
N TRP A 122 2.24 7.05 -13.48
CA TRP A 122 3.08 6.54 -12.39
C TRP A 122 4.12 7.55 -11.88
N GLY A 123 4.72 8.34 -12.76
CA GLY A 123 5.68 9.39 -12.37
C GLY A 123 5.00 10.53 -11.59
N GLN A 124 3.82 10.96 -12.04
CA GLN A 124 3.03 11.97 -11.34
C GLN A 124 2.56 11.47 -9.98
N LEU A 125 2.09 10.21 -9.91
CA LEU A 125 1.67 9.60 -8.66
C LEU A 125 2.84 9.47 -7.67
N SER A 126 4.02 9.05 -8.14
CA SER A 126 5.24 9.00 -7.33
C SER A 126 5.61 10.37 -6.76
N SER A 127 5.57 11.42 -7.58
CA SER A 127 5.87 12.80 -7.16
C SER A 127 4.83 13.36 -6.18
N LEU A 128 3.55 12.99 -6.34
CA LEU A 128 2.48 13.32 -5.40
C LEU A 128 2.73 12.65 -4.04
N LEU A 129 3.03 11.34 -4.06
CA LEU A 129 3.30 10.56 -2.86
C LEU A 129 4.54 11.06 -2.10
N ALA A 130 5.62 11.40 -2.80
CA ALA A 130 6.84 11.92 -2.19
C ALA A 130 6.63 13.26 -1.44
N ARG A 131 5.56 14.01 -1.76
CA ARG A 131 5.20 15.28 -1.10
C ARG A 131 4.08 15.15 -0.09
N ALA A 132 3.36 14.04 -0.07
CA ALA A 132 2.30 13.81 0.89
C ALA A 132 2.86 13.70 2.31
N LYS A 133 2.12 14.23 3.28
CA LYS A 133 2.47 14.09 4.70
C LYS A 133 2.27 12.68 5.19
N VAL A 134 1.30 11.97 4.62
CA VAL A 134 1.02 10.56 4.87
C VAL A 134 0.23 9.98 3.71
N TYR A 135 0.43 8.71 3.46
CA TYR A 135 -0.36 7.88 2.57
C TYR A 135 -1.11 6.81 3.38
N ILE A 136 -2.37 6.56 3.06
CA ILE A 136 -3.15 5.46 3.62
C ILE A 136 -3.80 4.66 2.48
N GLY A 137 -3.62 3.35 2.49
CA GLY A 137 -4.21 2.47 1.47
C GLY A 137 -4.13 0.99 1.83
N PRO A 138 -4.88 0.12 1.11
CA PRO A 138 -4.78 -1.32 1.26
C PRO A 138 -3.54 -1.86 0.56
N ASP A 139 -3.29 -3.17 0.65
CA ASP A 139 -2.23 -3.86 -0.09
C ASP A 139 -2.44 -3.75 -1.62
N THR A 140 -1.78 -2.75 -2.23
CA THR A 140 -1.81 -2.45 -3.67
C THR A 140 -0.46 -1.98 -4.17
N SER A 141 -0.28 -1.93 -5.50
CA SER A 141 0.92 -1.35 -6.12
C SER A 141 1.18 0.10 -5.71
N VAL A 142 0.12 0.88 -5.45
CA VAL A 142 0.24 2.28 -5.01
C VAL A 142 0.82 2.37 -3.59
N THR A 143 0.48 1.43 -2.72
CA THR A 143 1.04 1.33 -1.36
C THR A 143 2.54 1.04 -1.41
N HIS A 144 2.97 0.14 -2.28
CA HIS A 144 4.39 -0.14 -2.49
C HIS A 144 5.12 1.07 -3.11
N LEU A 145 4.48 1.78 -4.02
CA LEU A 145 5.02 3.02 -4.59
C LEU A 145 5.18 4.11 -3.51
N ALA A 146 4.19 4.26 -2.62
CA ALA A 146 4.26 5.24 -1.53
C ALA A 146 5.42 4.93 -0.57
N ALA A 147 5.58 3.68 -0.19
CA ALA A 147 6.70 3.23 0.62
C ALA A 147 8.05 3.52 -0.04
N GLY A 148 8.20 3.15 -1.32
CA GLY A 148 9.44 3.37 -2.09
C GLY A 148 9.72 4.84 -2.39
N ALA A 149 8.69 5.70 -2.44
CA ALA A 149 8.83 7.15 -2.59
C ALA A 149 9.22 7.86 -1.28
N GLY A 150 9.33 7.14 -0.17
CA GLY A 150 9.68 7.71 1.14
C GLY A 150 8.50 8.37 1.87
N CYS A 151 7.28 8.24 1.35
CA CYS A 151 6.07 8.74 2.03
C CYS A 151 5.84 7.96 3.34
N PRO A 152 5.53 8.62 4.48
CA PRO A 152 4.95 7.92 5.62
C PRO A 152 3.70 7.14 5.18
N THR A 153 3.76 5.82 5.26
CA THR A 153 2.80 4.92 4.61
C THR A 153 2.09 4.06 5.64
N VAL A 154 0.77 4.18 5.72
CA VAL A 154 -0.10 3.31 6.53
C VAL A 154 -0.79 2.32 5.60
N ALA A 155 -0.39 1.06 5.68
CA ALA A 155 -0.85 -0.02 4.83
C ALA A 155 -1.83 -0.92 5.56
N LEU A 156 -3.06 -1.05 5.04
CA LEU A 156 -4.08 -1.92 5.60
C LEU A 156 -3.93 -3.32 5.02
N TYR A 157 -3.65 -4.29 5.87
CA TYR A 157 -3.43 -5.67 5.49
C TYR A 157 -4.52 -6.58 6.04
N GLY A 158 -5.03 -7.45 5.18
CA GLY A 158 -6.01 -8.47 5.53
C GLY A 158 -5.47 -9.88 5.25
N PRO A 159 -5.93 -10.56 4.17
CA PRO A 159 -5.54 -11.93 3.88
C PRO A 159 -4.10 -12.09 3.42
N THR A 160 -3.46 -11.02 2.93
CA THR A 160 -2.09 -11.06 2.41
C THR A 160 -1.06 -11.20 3.53
N ASP A 161 -0.04 -12.02 3.33
CA ASP A 161 1.07 -12.20 4.29
C ASP A 161 2.10 -11.08 4.16
N PRO A 162 2.25 -10.22 5.18
CA PRO A 162 3.23 -9.13 5.15
C PRO A 162 4.68 -9.61 5.03
N ARG A 163 5.00 -10.78 5.54
CA ARG A 163 6.37 -11.36 5.44
C ARG A 163 6.80 -11.53 3.99
N LEU A 164 5.84 -11.76 3.09
CA LEU A 164 6.08 -12.00 1.66
C LEU A 164 5.87 -10.74 0.83
N TRP A 165 4.88 -9.92 1.19
CA TRP A 165 4.37 -8.83 0.37
C TRP A 165 4.28 -7.49 1.09
N GLY A 166 4.78 -7.35 2.32
CA GLY A 166 4.76 -6.06 3.03
C GLY A 166 5.44 -4.96 2.20
N PRO A 167 5.02 -3.69 2.31
CA PRO A 167 5.68 -2.62 1.59
C PRO A 167 7.14 -2.51 2.04
N TRP A 168 8.04 -2.30 1.08
CA TRP A 168 9.48 -2.22 1.34
C TRP A 168 9.84 -0.77 1.70
N PRO A 169 10.34 -0.50 2.93
CA PRO A 169 10.68 0.85 3.36
C PRO A 169 11.87 1.42 2.59
N VAL A 170 12.00 2.74 2.56
CA VAL A 170 13.25 3.39 2.14
C VAL A 170 14.38 3.00 3.10
N GLY A 171 15.51 2.62 2.52
CA GLY A 171 16.65 2.11 3.31
C GLY A 171 16.64 0.59 3.53
N GLY A 172 15.59 -0.09 3.08
CA GLY A 172 15.44 -1.53 3.19
C GLY A 172 14.64 -1.98 4.41
N LEU A 173 14.47 -3.29 4.52
CA LEU A 173 13.75 -3.92 5.62
C LEU A 173 14.78 -4.50 6.61
N PRO A 174 14.98 -3.88 7.80
CA PRO A 174 15.99 -4.31 8.76
C PRO A 174 15.66 -5.67 9.36
N GLU A 175 14.38 -5.95 9.54
CA GLU A 175 13.84 -7.21 10.08
C GLU A 175 12.60 -7.60 9.28
N ALA A 176 12.32 -8.90 9.22
CA ALA A 176 11.14 -9.41 8.56
C ALA A 176 9.86 -8.89 9.23
N TRP A 177 8.86 -8.53 8.43
CA TRP A 177 7.52 -8.28 8.94
C TRP A 177 6.99 -9.48 9.73
N LEU A 178 6.22 -9.25 10.75
CA LEU A 178 5.46 -10.31 11.42
C LEU A 178 4.29 -10.74 10.54
N ALA A 179 3.92 -12.02 10.62
CA ALA A 179 2.76 -12.53 9.90
C ALA A 179 1.48 -11.78 10.28
N THR A 180 1.33 -11.50 11.57
CA THR A 180 0.18 -10.82 12.15
C THR A 180 0.63 -9.98 13.33
N ALA A 181 0.27 -8.70 13.30
CA ALA A 181 0.37 -7.80 14.44
C ALA A 181 -0.70 -6.69 14.28
N PRO A 182 -1.29 -6.18 15.37
CA PRO A 182 -2.25 -5.08 15.28
C PRO A 182 -1.68 -3.87 14.53
N VAL A 183 -0.44 -3.49 14.86
CA VAL A 183 0.36 -2.47 14.18
C VAL A 183 1.81 -2.90 14.24
N GLN A 184 2.53 -2.77 13.14
CA GLN A 184 3.97 -2.95 13.07
C GLN A 184 4.59 -1.87 12.19
N ASN A 185 5.81 -1.43 12.53
CA ASN A 185 6.48 -0.33 11.83
C ASN A 185 7.92 -0.69 11.48
N HIS A 186 8.30 -0.40 10.24
CA HIS A 186 9.70 -0.37 9.80
C HIS A 186 9.93 0.87 8.92
N GLY A 187 10.86 1.72 9.32
CA GLY A 187 11.18 2.96 8.61
C GLY A 187 9.95 3.84 8.42
N ASN A 188 9.64 4.18 7.18
CA ASN A 188 8.50 5.00 6.80
C ASN A 188 7.18 4.22 6.59
N VAL A 189 7.10 2.94 6.99
CA VAL A 189 5.94 2.08 6.73
C VAL A 189 5.34 1.55 8.02
N TRP A 190 4.02 1.71 8.17
CA TRP A 190 3.17 1.10 9.20
C TRP A 190 2.22 0.12 8.53
N ILE A 191 2.24 -1.14 8.95
CA ILE A 191 1.23 -2.13 8.56
C ILE A 191 0.23 -2.26 9.68
N VAL A 192 -1.06 -2.17 9.34
CA VAL A 192 -2.18 -2.28 10.27
C VAL A 192 -3.02 -3.48 9.90
N GLN A 193 -3.27 -4.38 10.86
CA GLN A 193 -4.05 -5.59 10.66
C GLN A 193 -5.04 -5.80 11.80
N HIS A 194 -6.22 -6.32 11.47
CA HIS A 194 -7.08 -6.92 12.46
C HIS A 194 -6.65 -8.36 12.73
N ALA A 195 -6.41 -8.71 13.99
CA ALA A 195 -6.04 -10.07 14.38
C ALA A 195 -7.26 -11.00 14.22
N PHE A 196 -7.32 -11.69 13.10
CA PHE A 196 -8.34 -12.69 12.81
C PHE A 196 -7.72 -14.10 12.86
N PRO A 197 -8.42 -15.16 13.33
CA PRO A 197 -7.81 -16.48 13.53
C PRO A 197 -7.15 -17.08 12.29
N CYS A 198 -7.60 -16.72 11.09
CA CYS A 198 -7.04 -17.22 9.83
C CYS A 198 -6.06 -16.24 9.17
N THR A 199 -5.79 -15.05 9.72
CA THR A 199 -4.90 -14.05 9.11
C THR A 199 -3.43 -14.38 9.41
N PRO A 200 -2.56 -14.37 8.38
CA PRO A 200 -2.79 -14.17 6.95
C PRO A 200 -3.14 -15.49 6.24
N CYS A 201 -4.32 -15.60 5.68
CA CYS A 201 -4.77 -16.83 5.00
C CYS A 201 -4.30 -16.94 3.55
N GLN A 202 -3.87 -15.84 2.92
CA GLN A 202 -3.46 -15.72 1.52
C GLN A 202 -4.56 -16.17 0.52
N LEU A 203 -5.83 -16.09 0.92
CA LEU A 203 -6.97 -16.42 0.10
C LEU A 203 -7.57 -15.19 -0.57
N GLU A 204 -8.32 -15.41 -1.62
CA GLU A 204 -9.05 -14.39 -2.39
C GLU A 204 -10.39 -14.07 -1.71
N GLY A 205 -10.32 -13.59 -0.45
CA GLY A 205 -11.47 -13.32 0.41
C GLY A 205 -12.01 -14.56 1.12
N CYS A 206 -13.00 -14.36 2.00
CA CYS A 206 -13.53 -15.43 2.85
C CYS A 206 -14.26 -16.54 2.06
N GLU A 207 -14.77 -16.21 0.88
CA GLU A 207 -15.44 -17.18 0.00
C GLU A 207 -14.53 -17.68 -1.13
N ARG A 208 -13.22 -17.36 -1.10
CA ARG A 208 -12.23 -17.75 -2.11
C ARG A 208 -12.61 -17.31 -3.54
N ARG A 209 -13.13 -16.09 -3.65
CA ARG A 209 -13.51 -15.44 -4.91
C ARG A 209 -13.02 -13.99 -4.92
N LEU A 210 -12.55 -13.50 -6.07
CA LEU A 210 -12.03 -12.12 -6.24
C LEU A 210 -13.05 -11.04 -5.84
N THR A 211 -14.34 -11.36 -5.93
CA THR A 211 -15.46 -10.48 -5.60
C THR A 211 -15.97 -10.63 -4.16
N SER A 212 -15.39 -11.54 -3.37
CA SER A 212 -15.80 -11.73 -1.98
C SER A 212 -15.15 -10.70 -1.06
N ASP A 213 -15.73 -10.49 0.11
CA ASP A 213 -15.16 -9.66 1.17
C ASP A 213 -14.15 -10.45 2.01
N SER A 214 -13.31 -9.72 2.75
CA SER A 214 -12.44 -10.25 3.79
C SER A 214 -12.86 -9.75 5.17
N ALA A 215 -13.31 -10.67 6.03
CA ALA A 215 -13.79 -10.32 7.36
C ALA A 215 -12.72 -9.58 8.19
N CYS A 216 -11.45 -9.95 8.05
CA CYS A 216 -10.32 -9.29 8.71
C CYS A 216 -10.18 -7.79 8.31
N LEU A 217 -10.50 -7.42 7.07
CA LEU A 217 -10.53 -6.01 6.66
C LEU A 217 -11.84 -5.32 7.07
N LYS A 218 -12.98 -6.01 6.94
CA LYS A 218 -14.27 -5.42 7.33
C LYS A 218 -14.37 -5.15 8.84
N GLN A 219 -13.65 -5.90 9.66
CA GLN A 219 -13.61 -5.73 11.11
C GLN A 219 -12.43 -4.87 11.60
N LEU A 220 -11.55 -4.42 10.71
CA LEU A 220 -10.47 -3.50 11.06
C LEU A 220 -11.07 -2.16 11.50
N ALA A 221 -10.93 -1.83 12.78
CA ALA A 221 -11.54 -0.65 13.37
C ALA A 221 -10.88 0.65 12.83
N PRO A 222 -11.68 1.67 12.47
CA PRO A 222 -11.15 2.98 12.04
C PRO A 222 -10.20 3.61 13.07
N ALA A 223 -10.47 3.47 14.35
CA ALA A 223 -9.64 4.00 15.43
C ALA A 223 -8.21 3.43 15.40
N GLN A 224 -8.04 2.15 15.04
CA GLN A 224 -6.73 1.52 14.93
C GLN A 224 -5.92 2.10 13.76
N VAL A 225 -6.57 2.34 12.62
CA VAL A 225 -5.94 2.96 11.44
C VAL A 225 -5.59 4.42 11.73
N ILE A 226 -6.48 5.16 12.37
CA ILE A 226 -6.25 6.55 12.78
C ILE A 226 -5.06 6.61 13.76
N SER A 227 -4.98 5.72 14.73
CA SER A 227 -3.83 5.68 15.66
C SER A 227 -2.50 5.45 14.94
N ALA A 228 -2.45 4.54 13.97
CA ALA A 228 -1.25 4.31 13.15
C ALA A 228 -0.92 5.53 12.27
N MET A 229 -1.93 6.17 11.70
CA MET A 229 -1.79 7.41 10.93
C MET A 229 -1.20 8.55 11.80
N GLU A 230 -1.67 8.68 13.04
CA GLU A 230 -1.14 9.65 14.01
C GLU A 230 0.34 9.40 14.31
N GLN A 231 0.74 8.14 14.47
CA GLN A 231 2.14 7.77 14.65
C GLN A 231 2.98 8.12 13.41
N ALA A 232 2.45 7.85 12.21
CA ALA A 232 3.11 8.13 10.94
C ALA A 232 3.29 9.63 10.69
N LEU A 233 2.33 10.46 11.11
CA LEU A 233 2.41 11.93 11.02
C LEU A 233 3.35 12.54 12.05
N GLY A 234 3.63 11.82 13.15
CA GLY A 234 4.36 12.36 14.28
C GLY A 234 3.58 13.42 15.06
N PRO A 235 4.21 14.03 16.08
CA PRO A 235 3.57 15.09 16.86
C PRO A 235 3.15 16.25 15.97
N SER A 236 1.93 16.75 16.16
CA SER A 236 1.40 17.91 15.44
C SER A 236 2.38 19.06 15.47
N LEU A 237 2.84 19.50 14.31
CA LEU A 237 3.40 20.83 14.16
C LEU A 237 2.24 21.82 14.34
N ARG A 238 1.85 22.07 15.60
CA ARG A 238 1.04 23.23 15.92
C ARG A 238 1.98 24.44 15.84
N GLN A 239 1.94 25.14 14.75
CA GLN A 239 2.36 26.53 14.65
C GLN A 239 1.15 27.39 14.40
#